data_0ce56f7b17adbe04540be9379256753c
#
_entry.id   0ce56f7b17adbe04540be9379256753c
#
_cell.length_a   1.000
_cell.length_b   1.000
_cell.length_c   1.000
_cell.angle_alpha   90.00
_cell.angle_beta   90.00
_cell.angle_gamma   90.00
#
_symmetry.space_group_name_H-M   'P 1'
#
loop_
_entity.id
_entity.type
_entity.pdbx_description
1 polymer ?
#
loop_
_entity_poly.entity_id
_entity_poly.type
_entity_poly.pdbx_seq_one_letter_code
_entity_poly.pdbx_strand_id
1 'polypeptide(L)'
;MVARNRVLWLVALSSALIFCVATKADEQATIPAGSKVYIAAMDGFETYLKAAMESKKVPLVVVENKQDAAYEIGGVASSQKASTAKKVIMGSWHSREEASIQVTDLKTGVVVFAYSVLKADSAHGKRSSAEACAKHLKSAIKPQ
;
A
#
# COMPACT_ATOMS: atom_id res chain seq x y z
N MET A 1 50.89 38.16 56.95
CA MET A 1 51.65 37.06 56.26
C MET A 1 50.71 36.21 55.44
N VAL A 2 50.93 36.22 54.25
CA VAL A 2 50.35 35.72 53.01
C VAL A 2 49.88 34.29 53.16
N ALA A 3 48.55 34.06 53.07
CA ALA A 3 47.95 32.78 52.80
C ALA A 3 47.50 32.76 51.31
N ARG A 4 48.15 31.91 50.56
CA ARG A 4 47.87 31.75 49.13
C ARG A 4 46.77 30.71 48.94
N ASN A 5 45.56 31.19 48.62
CA ASN A 5 44.49 30.33 48.13
C ASN A 5 44.87 29.70 46.79
N ARG A 6 44.97 28.40 46.79
CA ARG A 6 45.00 27.60 45.58
C ARG A 6 43.57 27.15 45.32
N VAL A 7 42.92 27.85 44.46
CA VAL A 7 41.61 27.42 43.90
C VAL A 7 41.91 26.30 42.93
N LEU A 8 41.53 25.09 43.30
CA LEU A 8 41.52 23.93 42.46
C LEU A 8 40.34 24.03 41.49
N TRP A 9 40.62 24.27 40.25
CA TRP A 9 39.66 24.13 39.14
C TRP A 9 39.38 22.64 38.90
N LEU A 10 38.25 22.17 39.41
CA LEU A 10 37.70 20.87 39.00
C LEU A 10 36.94 21.10 37.68
N VAL A 11 37.60 20.76 36.58
CA VAL A 11 36.96 20.64 35.28
C VAL A 11 36.13 19.36 35.30
N ALA A 12 34.84 19.51 35.52
CA ALA A 12 33.89 18.42 35.35
C ALA A 12 33.72 18.18 33.87
N LEU A 13 34.38 17.12 33.39
CA LEU A 13 34.20 16.59 32.02
C LEU A 13 32.82 15.92 31.96
N SER A 14 31.81 16.72 31.55
CA SER A 14 30.48 16.22 31.27
C SER A 14 30.54 15.40 29.97
N SER A 15 30.65 14.08 30.14
CA SER A 15 30.58 13.12 29.04
C SER A 15 29.12 13.05 28.55
N ALA A 16 28.80 13.80 27.51
CA ALA A 16 27.52 13.71 26.80
C ALA A 16 27.49 12.37 26.07
N LEU A 17 26.84 11.37 26.69
CA LEU A 17 26.43 10.13 26.02
C LEU A 17 25.39 10.52 24.96
N ILE A 18 25.86 10.71 23.73
CA ILE A 18 25.01 10.77 22.54
C ILE A 18 24.42 9.37 22.39
N PHE A 19 23.18 9.19 22.86
CA PHE A 19 22.37 8.03 22.50
C PHE A 19 22.07 8.15 21.01
N CYS A 20 22.88 7.48 20.20
CA CYS A 20 22.59 7.23 18.82
C CYS A 20 21.40 6.28 18.78
N VAL A 21 20.18 6.83 18.74
CA VAL A 21 18.97 6.08 18.41
C VAL A 21 19.17 5.66 16.97
N ALA A 22 19.65 4.45 16.76
CA ALA A 22 19.60 3.81 15.46
C ALA A 22 18.12 3.70 15.10
N THR A 23 17.61 4.66 14.33
CA THR A 23 16.36 4.50 13.61
C THR A 23 16.56 3.28 12.71
N LYS A 24 15.99 2.14 13.13
CA LYS A 24 15.79 1.04 12.21
C LYS A 24 15.06 1.65 11.03
N ALA A 25 15.73 1.71 9.89
CA ALA A 25 15.06 1.98 8.62
C ALA A 25 13.85 1.04 8.61
N ASP A 26 12.65 1.60 8.45
CA ASP A 26 11.43 0.84 8.32
C ASP A 26 11.71 -0.25 7.28
N GLU A 27 11.86 -1.47 7.77
CA GLU A 27 11.89 -2.65 6.92
C GLU A 27 10.51 -2.68 6.29
N GLN A 28 10.45 -2.17 5.07
CA GLN A 28 9.23 -2.03 4.31
C GLN A 28 8.55 -3.40 4.32
N ALA A 29 7.46 -3.51 5.08
CA ALA A 29 6.79 -4.77 5.33
C ALA A 29 6.43 -5.39 3.99
N THR A 30 7.12 -6.45 3.64
CA THR A 30 6.99 -7.12 2.35
C THR A 30 6.05 -8.30 2.49
N ILE A 31 5.20 -8.49 1.50
CA ILE A 31 4.26 -9.60 1.45
C ILE A 31 5.02 -10.83 0.94
N PRO A 32 5.14 -11.91 1.73
CA PRO A 32 5.77 -13.15 1.26
C PRO A 32 4.92 -13.84 0.19
N ALA A 33 5.56 -14.45 -0.80
CA ALA A 33 4.86 -15.27 -1.78
C ALA A 33 4.15 -16.47 -1.09
N GLY A 34 2.99 -16.84 -1.58
CA GLY A 34 2.16 -17.90 -0.99
C GLY A 34 1.33 -17.47 0.21
N SER A 35 1.41 -16.19 0.64
CA SER A 35 0.58 -15.71 1.74
C SER A 35 -0.90 -15.80 1.43
N LYS A 36 -1.69 -16.15 2.44
CA LYS A 36 -3.15 -16.18 2.36
C LYS A 36 -3.72 -14.78 2.47
N VAL A 37 -4.58 -14.40 1.52
CA VAL A 37 -5.20 -13.07 1.47
C VAL A 37 -6.71 -13.18 1.37
N TYR A 38 -7.41 -12.36 2.11
CA TYR A 38 -8.84 -12.14 1.98
C TYR A 38 -9.06 -10.86 1.16
N ILE A 39 -9.99 -10.89 0.22
CA ILE A 39 -10.35 -9.71 -0.57
C ILE A 39 -11.70 -9.21 -0.08
N ALA A 40 -11.72 -8.02 0.52
CA ALA A 40 -12.92 -7.38 1.01
C ALA A 40 -13.85 -6.96 -0.15
N ALA A 41 -15.13 -6.79 0.13
CA ALA A 41 -16.09 -6.26 -0.84
C ALA A 41 -15.73 -4.81 -1.24
N MET A 42 -15.72 -4.53 -2.54
CA MET A 42 -15.36 -3.25 -3.14
C MET A 42 -16.32 -2.86 -4.28
N ASP A 43 -17.62 -2.91 -4.03
CA ASP A 43 -18.68 -2.59 -5.00
C ASP A 43 -18.53 -3.34 -6.34
N GLY A 44 -18.22 -4.64 -6.27
CA GLY A 44 -18.02 -5.52 -7.40
C GLY A 44 -16.63 -5.44 -8.04
N PHE A 45 -15.74 -4.56 -7.58
CA PHE A 45 -14.37 -4.49 -8.07
C PHE A 45 -13.54 -5.70 -7.62
N GLU A 46 -13.84 -6.29 -6.48
CA GLU A 46 -13.21 -7.50 -5.95
C GLU A 46 -13.23 -8.67 -6.94
N THR A 47 -14.31 -8.81 -7.72
CA THR A 47 -14.42 -9.86 -8.75
C THR A 47 -13.42 -9.64 -9.87
N TYR A 48 -13.28 -8.40 -10.35
CA TYR A 48 -12.28 -8.05 -11.36
C TYR A 48 -10.86 -8.20 -10.82
N LEU A 49 -10.63 -7.85 -9.55
CA LEU A 49 -9.32 -7.99 -8.93
C LEU A 49 -8.92 -9.46 -8.75
N LYS A 50 -9.82 -10.32 -8.29
CA LYS A 50 -9.60 -11.79 -8.20
C LYS A 50 -9.19 -12.35 -9.56
N ALA A 51 -9.96 -12.06 -10.61
CA ALA A 51 -9.68 -12.51 -11.98
C ALA A 51 -8.33 -11.95 -12.51
N ALA A 52 -8.01 -10.70 -12.21
CA ALA A 52 -6.75 -10.08 -12.60
C ALA A 52 -5.55 -10.70 -11.87
N MET A 53 -5.68 -10.99 -10.59
CA MET A 53 -4.63 -11.66 -9.80
C MET A 53 -4.33 -13.05 -10.36
N GLU A 54 -5.34 -13.82 -10.72
CA GLU A 54 -5.19 -15.14 -11.36
C GLU A 54 -4.52 -15.01 -12.73
N SER A 55 -5.02 -14.14 -13.59
CA SER A 55 -4.47 -13.88 -14.94
C SER A 55 -3.01 -13.43 -14.92
N LYS A 56 -2.63 -12.57 -13.97
CA LYS A 56 -1.25 -12.08 -13.80
C LYS A 56 -0.38 -13.04 -13.00
N LYS A 57 -0.93 -14.15 -12.52
CA LYS A 57 -0.24 -15.13 -11.67
C LYS A 57 0.41 -14.45 -10.47
N VAL A 58 -0.40 -13.70 -9.71
CA VAL A 58 0.05 -13.09 -8.46
C VAL A 58 0.29 -14.22 -7.45
N PRO A 59 1.48 -14.34 -6.86
CA PRO A 59 1.83 -15.48 -6.01
C PRO A 59 1.23 -15.34 -4.60
N LEU A 60 -0.10 -15.21 -4.50
CA LEU A 60 -0.87 -15.16 -3.26
C LEU A 60 -2.00 -16.19 -3.32
N VAL A 61 -2.43 -16.67 -2.18
CA VAL A 61 -3.54 -17.62 -2.06
C VAL A 61 -4.77 -16.86 -1.58
N VAL A 62 -5.76 -16.71 -2.45
CA VAL A 62 -7.03 -16.05 -2.09
C VAL A 62 -7.88 -17.03 -1.27
N VAL A 63 -8.33 -16.57 -0.09
CA VAL A 63 -9.23 -17.31 0.80
C VAL A 63 -10.57 -16.60 0.93
N GLU A 64 -11.63 -17.36 1.17
CA GLU A 64 -13.00 -16.82 1.28
C GLU A 64 -13.30 -16.24 2.66
N ASN A 65 -12.65 -16.76 3.70
CA ASN A 65 -12.87 -16.28 5.07
C ASN A 65 -11.71 -15.39 5.52
N LYS A 66 -12.03 -14.22 6.05
CA LYS A 66 -11.03 -13.30 6.61
C LYS A 66 -10.21 -13.92 7.74
N GLN A 67 -10.80 -14.82 8.52
CA GLN A 67 -10.15 -15.50 9.64
C GLN A 67 -9.01 -16.43 9.20
N ASP A 68 -9.06 -16.94 7.97
CA ASP A 68 -8.05 -17.83 7.40
C ASP A 68 -6.92 -17.06 6.71
N ALA A 69 -7.04 -15.73 6.61
CA ALA A 69 -6.10 -14.87 5.91
C ALA A 69 -5.04 -14.29 6.84
N ALA A 70 -3.84 -14.08 6.31
CA ALA A 70 -2.80 -13.29 6.96
C ALA A 70 -2.91 -11.80 6.58
N TYR A 71 -3.43 -11.51 5.40
CA TYR A 71 -3.60 -10.16 4.87
C TYR A 71 -5.00 -9.92 4.36
N GLU A 72 -5.43 -8.68 4.41
CA GLU A 72 -6.67 -8.21 3.78
C GLU A 72 -6.36 -7.25 2.65
N ILE A 73 -6.98 -7.47 1.50
CA ILE A 73 -6.97 -6.51 0.40
C ILE A 73 -8.29 -5.77 0.42
N GLY A 74 -8.25 -4.49 0.68
CA GLY A 74 -9.39 -3.58 0.62
C GLY A 74 -9.12 -2.45 -0.35
N GLY A 75 -10.13 -1.62 -0.58
CA GLY A 75 -9.97 -0.47 -1.47
C GLY A 75 -11.29 0.11 -1.93
N VAL A 76 -11.19 0.99 -2.91
CA VAL A 76 -12.33 1.63 -3.57
C VAL A 76 -12.14 1.61 -5.07
N ALA A 77 -13.23 1.51 -5.82
CA ALA A 77 -13.23 1.70 -7.25
C ALA A 77 -14.43 2.56 -7.64
N SER A 78 -14.17 3.64 -8.35
CA SER A 78 -15.21 4.50 -8.90
C SER A 78 -15.09 4.57 -10.42
N SER A 79 -16.23 4.56 -11.11
CA SER A 79 -16.27 4.74 -12.54
C SER A 79 -17.17 5.92 -12.89
N GLN A 80 -16.63 6.92 -13.57
CA GLN A 80 -17.39 8.01 -14.13
C GLN A 80 -17.55 7.78 -15.64
N LYS A 81 -18.73 7.31 -16.04
CA LYS A 81 -19.08 7.20 -17.45
C LYS A 81 -19.51 8.58 -17.98
N ALA A 82 -19.01 8.95 -19.15
CA ALA A 82 -19.51 10.14 -19.82
C ALA A 82 -21.03 10.05 -20.03
N SER A 83 -21.79 11.04 -19.57
CA SER A 83 -23.24 11.07 -19.76
C SER A 83 -23.57 11.11 -21.24
N THR A 84 -24.74 10.60 -21.63
CA THR A 84 -25.21 10.60 -23.03
C THR A 84 -25.23 12.02 -23.61
N ALA A 85 -25.67 13.01 -22.82
CA ALA A 85 -25.66 14.41 -23.21
C ALA A 85 -24.26 14.96 -23.51
N LYS A 86 -23.27 14.60 -22.68
CA LYS A 86 -21.86 14.99 -22.87
C LYS A 86 -21.25 14.33 -24.11
N LYS A 87 -21.62 13.09 -24.41
CA LYS A 87 -21.17 12.36 -25.60
C LYS A 87 -21.71 13.03 -26.90
N VAL A 88 -22.97 13.46 -26.91
CA VAL A 88 -23.60 14.04 -28.08
C VAL A 88 -23.16 15.47 -28.32
N ILE A 89 -23.05 16.29 -27.26
CA ILE A 89 -22.77 17.74 -27.40
C ILE A 89 -21.27 18.02 -27.54
N MET A 90 -20.39 17.26 -26.86
CA MET A 90 -18.96 17.56 -26.82
C MET A 90 -18.11 16.54 -27.58
N GLY A 91 -18.70 15.52 -28.18
CA GLY A 91 -17.95 14.43 -28.86
C GLY A 91 -16.98 13.67 -27.93
N SER A 92 -17.13 13.86 -26.61
CA SER A 92 -16.22 13.29 -25.62
C SER A 92 -16.76 11.96 -25.13
N TRP A 93 -16.12 10.90 -25.53
CA TRP A 93 -16.39 9.51 -25.11
C TRP A 93 -15.57 9.08 -23.88
N HIS A 94 -14.91 10.03 -23.24
CA HIS A 94 -13.97 9.78 -22.18
C HIS A 94 -14.66 9.29 -20.91
N SER A 95 -14.35 8.08 -20.50
CA SER A 95 -14.67 7.53 -19.19
C SER A 95 -13.45 7.64 -18.28
N ARG A 96 -13.69 7.97 -17.01
CA ARG A 96 -12.64 8.02 -16.01
C ARG A 96 -12.87 6.86 -15.03
N GLU A 97 -11.87 6.03 -14.90
CA GLU A 97 -11.86 4.91 -13.96
C GLU A 97 -10.77 5.16 -12.93
N GLU A 98 -11.17 5.22 -11.69
CA GLU A 98 -10.26 5.35 -10.55
C GLU A 98 -10.43 4.12 -9.67
N ALA A 99 -9.31 3.50 -9.32
CA ALA A 99 -9.30 2.41 -8.37
C ALA A 99 -8.09 2.53 -7.46
N SER A 100 -8.29 2.26 -6.19
CA SER A 100 -7.20 2.13 -5.23
C SER A 100 -7.37 0.84 -4.43
N ILE A 101 -6.25 0.19 -4.17
CA ILE A 101 -6.18 -0.98 -3.30
C ILE A 101 -5.14 -0.76 -2.22
N GLN A 102 -5.38 -1.34 -1.06
CA GLN A 102 -4.40 -1.45 0.01
C GLN A 102 -4.37 -2.88 0.54
N VAL A 103 -3.21 -3.31 0.98
CA VAL A 103 -3.02 -4.59 1.65
C VAL A 103 -2.64 -4.32 3.09
N THR A 104 -3.41 -4.86 4.01
CA THR A 104 -3.23 -4.70 5.44
C THR A 104 -2.85 -6.05 6.05
N ASP A 105 -1.81 -6.08 6.85
CA ASP A 105 -1.48 -7.24 7.68
C ASP A 105 -2.50 -7.34 8.81
N LEU A 106 -3.23 -8.45 8.87
CA LEU A 106 -4.32 -8.65 9.83
C LEU A 106 -3.83 -8.85 11.26
N LYS A 107 -2.58 -9.25 11.45
CA LYS A 107 -1.98 -9.43 12.76
C LYS A 107 -1.55 -8.11 13.40
N THR A 108 -0.97 -7.21 12.60
CA THR A 108 -0.41 -5.95 13.08
C THR A 108 -1.28 -4.74 12.81
N GLY A 109 -2.24 -4.85 11.87
CA GLY A 109 -3.06 -3.74 11.38
C GLY A 109 -2.29 -2.76 10.48
N VAL A 110 -1.06 -3.07 10.10
CA VAL A 110 -0.21 -2.21 9.28
C VAL A 110 -0.54 -2.37 7.81
N VAL A 111 -0.66 -1.25 7.09
CA VAL A 111 -0.77 -1.26 5.64
C VAL A 111 0.62 -1.53 5.05
N VAL A 112 0.79 -2.68 4.41
CA VAL A 112 2.06 -3.15 3.84
C VAL A 112 2.20 -2.83 2.36
N PHE A 113 1.10 -2.49 1.69
CA PHE A 113 1.08 -2.09 0.29
C PHE A 113 -0.13 -1.21 0.02
N ALA A 114 0.03 -0.18 -0.80
CA ALA A 114 -1.05 0.63 -1.33
C ALA A 114 -0.75 1.04 -2.76
N TYR A 115 -1.76 1.05 -3.62
CA TYR A 115 -1.63 1.46 -5.01
C TYR A 115 -2.93 2.08 -5.51
N SER A 116 -2.80 3.21 -6.19
CA SER A 116 -3.91 3.89 -6.86
C SER A 116 -3.65 4.00 -8.35
N VAL A 117 -4.69 3.83 -9.15
CA VAL A 117 -4.66 4.00 -10.59
C VAL A 117 -5.81 4.88 -11.04
N LEU A 118 -5.48 5.86 -11.88
CA LEU A 118 -6.45 6.66 -12.60
C LEU A 118 -6.30 6.35 -14.09
N LYS A 119 -7.35 5.83 -14.70
CA LYS A 119 -7.40 5.59 -16.15
C LYS A 119 -8.42 6.51 -16.78
N ALA A 120 -7.93 7.42 -17.62
CA ALA A 120 -8.76 8.17 -18.56
C ALA A 120 -8.92 7.32 -19.83
N ASP A 121 -10.12 7.34 -20.43
CA ASP A 121 -10.39 6.73 -21.74
C ASP A 121 -10.26 5.21 -21.80
N SER A 122 -10.56 4.53 -20.71
CA SER A 122 -10.49 3.07 -20.68
C SER A 122 -11.77 2.45 -21.28
N ALA A 123 -11.62 1.78 -22.41
CA ALA A 123 -12.71 1.00 -23.02
C ALA A 123 -13.16 -0.18 -22.13
N HIS A 124 -12.31 -0.65 -21.23
CA HIS A 124 -12.52 -1.84 -20.39
C HIS A 124 -12.71 -1.50 -18.90
N GLY A 125 -12.73 -0.22 -18.51
CA GLY A 125 -13.11 0.28 -17.20
C GLY A 125 -12.45 -0.46 -16.02
N LYS A 126 -13.25 -0.99 -15.11
CA LYS A 126 -12.83 -1.68 -13.89
C LYS A 126 -11.82 -2.82 -14.14
N ARG A 127 -11.96 -3.55 -15.26
CA ARG A 127 -11.02 -4.63 -15.61
C ARG A 127 -9.60 -4.12 -15.81
N SER A 128 -9.43 -3.06 -16.59
CA SER A 128 -8.10 -2.47 -16.87
C SER A 128 -7.44 -1.92 -15.59
N SER A 129 -8.24 -1.34 -14.70
CA SER A 129 -7.76 -0.87 -13.40
C SER A 129 -7.35 -2.03 -12.48
N ALA A 130 -8.15 -3.10 -12.46
CA ALA A 130 -7.84 -4.31 -11.69
C ALA A 130 -6.55 -4.99 -12.18
N GLU A 131 -6.34 -5.07 -13.49
CA GLU A 131 -5.10 -5.62 -14.07
C GLU A 131 -3.87 -4.78 -13.68
N ALA A 132 -4.00 -3.45 -13.65
CA ALA A 132 -2.93 -2.57 -13.17
C ALA A 132 -2.64 -2.80 -11.68
N CYS A 133 -3.69 -2.85 -10.84
CA CYS A 133 -3.56 -3.16 -9.42
C CYS A 133 -2.86 -4.51 -9.19
N ALA A 134 -3.30 -5.56 -9.87
CA ALA A 134 -2.71 -6.89 -9.75
C ALA A 134 -1.24 -6.94 -10.20
N LYS A 135 -0.89 -6.21 -11.27
CA LYS A 135 0.49 -6.11 -11.77
C LYS A 135 1.40 -5.46 -10.72
N HIS A 136 0.98 -4.33 -10.15
CA HIS A 136 1.78 -3.63 -9.16
C HIS A 136 1.85 -4.41 -7.84
N LEU A 137 0.76 -5.04 -7.42
CA LEU A 137 0.76 -5.94 -6.26
C LEU A 137 1.76 -7.08 -6.45
N LYS A 138 1.77 -7.73 -7.62
CA LYS A 138 2.75 -8.79 -7.93
C LYS A 138 4.19 -8.32 -7.78
N SER A 139 4.49 -7.10 -8.20
CA SER A 139 5.84 -6.53 -8.10
C SER A 139 6.28 -6.22 -6.66
N ALA A 140 5.32 -6.08 -5.74
CA ALA A 140 5.58 -5.81 -4.32
C ALA A 140 5.77 -7.10 -3.50
N ILE A 141 5.50 -8.27 -4.08
CA ILE A 141 5.65 -9.57 -3.42
C ILE A 141 7.07 -10.06 -3.60
N LYS A 142 7.75 -10.40 -2.51
CA LYS A 142 9.08 -11.02 -2.58
C LYS A 142 8.96 -12.51 -2.89
N PRO A 143 9.71 -13.02 -3.88
CA PRO A 143 9.89 -14.46 -4.03
C PRO A 143 10.57 -15.02 -2.78
N GLN A 144 10.14 -16.18 -2.33
CA GLN A 144 10.82 -16.94 -1.27
C GLN A 144 12.09 -17.57 -1.83
#